data_91e2fe46ee453ac13647d6bd84e6aa86
#
_entry.id   91e2fe46ee453ac13647d6bd84e6aa86
#
_cell.length_a   1.000
_cell.length_b   1.000
_cell.length_c   1.000
_cell.angle_alpha   90.00
_cell.angle_beta   90.00
_cell.angle_gamma   90.00
#
_symmetry.space_group_name_H-M   'P 1'
#
loop_
_entity.id
_entity.type
_entity.pdbx_description
1 polymer ?
#
loop_
_entity_poly.entity_id
_entity_poly.type
_entity_poly.pdbx_seq_one_letter_code
_entity_poly.pdbx_strand_id
1 'polypeptide(L)'
;MTEFNFNQTIEYEDCTRDLNFEAARRWAAEHGAAFAEDIAARKTVNGKLMRYFVIGEKPAPVVVEPAPVPEPTVAELQARKRAERDAMMRAAQDRIDRYRNQTEAGFDTTDDAETFKALLRYTQYLRDFTAAKNWWTASILFFEEWSETP
;
A
#
# COMPACT_ATOMS: atom_id res chain seq x y z
N MET A 1 38.36 -2.58 -15.52
CA MET A 1 37.35 -1.63 -15.03
C MET A 1 37.77 -1.27 -13.62
N THR A 2 37.99 -0.02 -13.33
CA THR A 2 38.34 0.42 -11.94
C THR A 2 37.05 0.44 -11.14
N GLU A 3 36.96 -0.34 -10.05
CA GLU A 3 35.83 -0.31 -9.13
C GLU A 3 36.02 0.86 -8.15
N PHE A 4 34.98 1.68 -7.97
CA PHE A 4 34.98 2.78 -7.00
C PHE A 4 34.14 2.39 -5.79
N ASN A 5 34.48 2.94 -4.61
CA ASN A 5 33.79 2.68 -3.35
C ASN A 5 33.53 3.98 -2.59
N PHE A 6 32.53 3.98 -1.71
CA PHE A 6 32.33 5.07 -0.74
C PHE A 6 33.54 5.22 0.17
N ASN A 7 33.85 6.42 0.61
CA ASN A 7 35.02 6.79 1.42
C ASN A 7 36.38 6.53 0.73
N GLN A 8 36.39 6.33 -0.58
CA GLN A 8 37.62 6.15 -1.34
C GLN A 8 38.26 7.49 -1.67
N THR A 9 39.59 7.56 -1.51
CA THR A 9 40.39 8.73 -1.94
C THR A 9 40.90 8.51 -3.36
N ILE A 10 40.73 9.50 -4.22
CA ILE A 10 41.21 9.53 -5.60
C ILE A 10 42.32 10.56 -5.71
N GLU A 11 43.49 10.10 -6.14
CA GLU A 11 44.62 10.95 -6.43
C GLU A 11 44.50 11.54 -7.84
N TYR A 12 44.78 12.84 -7.96
CA TYR A 12 44.69 13.56 -9.24
C TYR A 12 45.92 14.48 -9.40
N GLU A 13 46.62 14.33 -10.53
CA GLU A 13 47.69 15.22 -10.93
C GLU A 13 47.11 16.44 -11.65
N ASP A 14 47.34 17.65 -11.12
CA ASP A 14 46.82 18.88 -11.71
C ASP A 14 47.43 19.09 -13.12
N CYS A 15 46.64 19.64 -14.03
CA CYS A 15 46.94 19.86 -15.43
C CYS A 15 47.01 18.61 -16.33
N THR A 16 46.60 17.41 -15.86
CA THR A 16 46.45 16.22 -16.70
C THR A 16 44.99 15.86 -16.91
N ARG A 17 44.67 15.29 -18.09
CA ARG A 17 43.35 14.69 -18.28
C ARG A 17 43.36 13.29 -17.68
N ASP A 18 42.85 13.17 -16.45
CA ASP A 18 42.81 11.89 -15.77
C ASP A 18 41.41 11.25 -15.94
N LEU A 19 41.36 10.16 -16.75
CA LEU A 19 40.14 9.42 -17.00
C LEU A 19 39.61 8.74 -15.73
N ASN A 20 40.48 8.38 -14.79
CA ASN A 20 40.08 7.76 -13.53
C ASN A 20 39.38 8.77 -12.62
N PHE A 21 39.87 10.02 -12.58
CA PHE A 21 39.22 11.12 -11.86
C PHE A 21 37.81 11.40 -12.40
N GLU A 22 37.65 11.51 -13.71
CA GLU A 22 36.34 11.76 -14.34
C GLU A 22 35.38 10.59 -14.13
N ALA A 23 35.89 9.36 -14.16
CA ALA A 23 35.08 8.17 -13.88
C ALA A 23 34.63 8.12 -12.42
N ALA A 24 35.54 8.44 -11.46
CA ALA A 24 35.21 8.50 -10.04
C ALA A 24 34.15 9.57 -9.73
N ARG A 25 34.32 10.77 -10.33
CA ARG A 25 33.35 11.86 -10.19
C ARG A 25 31.96 11.48 -10.69
N ARG A 26 31.89 10.82 -11.87
CA ARG A 26 30.64 10.34 -12.46
C ARG A 26 30.01 9.28 -11.58
N TRP A 27 30.80 8.31 -11.12
CA TRP A 27 30.33 7.26 -10.23
C TRP A 27 29.74 7.84 -8.93
N ALA A 28 30.44 8.81 -8.29
CA ALA A 28 29.93 9.47 -7.09
C ALA A 28 28.57 10.15 -7.34
N ALA A 29 28.43 10.86 -8.46
CA ALA A 29 27.17 11.52 -8.83
C ALA A 29 26.04 10.50 -9.05
N GLU A 30 26.30 9.38 -9.72
CA GLU A 30 25.32 8.32 -9.98
C GLU A 30 24.85 7.63 -8.69
N HIS A 31 25.71 7.58 -7.66
CA HIS A 31 25.40 6.99 -6.37
C HIS A 31 24.98 8.01 -5.30
N GLY A 32 24.81 9.29 -5.69
CA GLY A 32 24.40 10.36 -4.77
C GLY A 32 25.43 10.69 -3.69
N ALA A 33 26.71 10.28 -3.87
CA ALA A 33 27.79 10.57 -2.96
C ALA A 33 28.40 11.96 -3.23
N ALA A 34 28.85 12.64 -2.18
CA ALA A 34 29.65 13.84 -2.35
C ALA A 34 31.00 13.47 -2.97
N PHE A 35 31.52 14.36 -3.82
CA PHE A 35 32.87 14.23 -4.40
C PHE A 35 33.59 15.55 -4.15
N ALA A 36 34.40 15.58 -3.12
CA ALA A 36 35.04 16.81 -2.63
C ALA A 36 36.55 16.68 -2.55
N GLU A 37 37.24 17.78 -2.79
CA GLU A 37 38.68 17.86 -2.64
C GLU A 37 39.07 17.93 -1.16
N ASP A 38 40.00 17.07 -0.78
CA ASP A 38 40.70 17.20 0.50
C ASP A 38 41.87 18.18 0.34
N ILE A 39 41.62 19.45 0.66
CA ILE A 39 42.56 20.53 0.51
C ILE A 39 43.79 20.32 1.44
N ALA A 40 43.60 19.69 2.59
CA ALA A 40 44.66 19.45 3.56
C ALA A 40 45.66 18.37 3.07
N ALA A 41 45.20 17.46 2.23
CA ALA A 41 46.03 16.39 1.65
C ALA A 41 46.85 16.83 0.45
N ARG A 42 46.66 18.05 -0.10
CA ARG A 42 47.43 18.55 -1.23
C ARG A 42 48.94 18.50 -0.98
N LYS A 43 49.71 18.02 -1.93
CA LYS A 43 51.19 18.01 -1.86
C LYS A 43 51.79 18.21 -3.25
N THR A 44 53.05 18.73 -3.26
CA THR A 44 53.84 18.81 -4.49
C THR A 44 54.82 17.65 -4.53
N VAL A 45 54.75 16.84 -5.56
CA VAL A 45 55.67 15.71 -5.78
C VAL A 45 56.36 15.92 -7.13
N ASN A 46 57.71 15.94 -7.11
CA ASN A 46 58.54 16.16 -8.32
C ASN A 46 58.11 17.40 -9.14
N GLY A 47 57.74 18.51 -8.46
CA GLY A 47 57.33 19.75 -9.09
C GLY A 47 55.89 19.78 -9.61
N LYS A 48 55.11 18.71 -9.44
CA LYS A 48 53.72 18.58 -9.85
C LYS A 48 52.81 18.67 -8.64
N LEU A 49 51.69 19.39 -8.76
CA LEU A 49 50.68 19.49 -7.73
C LEU A 49 49.78 18.27 -7.76
N MET A 50 49.79 17.49 -6.69
CA MET A 50 48.90 16.38 -6.48
C MET A 50 47.72 16.81 -5.62
N ARG A 51 46.53 16.56 -6.09
CA ARG A 51 45.24 16.86 -5.42
C ARG A 51 44.56 15.55 -5.05
N TYR A 52 43.86 15.53 -3.95
CA TYR A 52 43.17 14.36 -3.44
C TYR A 52 41.69 14.66 -3.35
N PHE A 53 40.88 13.78 -3.88
CA PHE A 53 39.42 13.88 -3.83
C PHE A 53 38.87 12.68 -3.08
N VAL A 54 37.90 12.91 -2.21
CA VAL A 54 37.25 11.86 -1.44
C VAL A 54 35.84 11.66 -1.94
N ILE A 55 35.49 10.41 -2.25
CA ILE A 55 34.12 9.99 -2.48
C ILE A 55 33.47 9.92 -1.09
N GLY A 56 32.41 10.68 -0.87
CA GLY A 56 31.70 10.73 0.41
C GLY A 56 31.06 9.42 0.84
N GLU A 57 30.45 9.44 1.99
CA GLU A 57 29.73 8.28 2.54
C GLU A 57 28.52 7.91 1.71
N LYS A 58 28.10 6.65 1.82
CA LYS A 58 26.84 6.19 1.22
C LYS A 58 25.69 7.03 1.78
N PRO A 59 24.88 7.68 0.94
CA PRO A 59 23.73 8.43 1.43
C PRO A 59 22.79 7.52 2.21
N ALA A 60 22.31 7.99 3.36
CA ALA A 60 21.30 7.28 4.12
C ALA A 60 20.02 7.08 3.25
N PRO A 61 19.37 5.92 3.33
CA PRO A 61 18.11 5.72 2.64
C PRO A 61 17.12 6.79 3.11
N VAL A 62 16.53 7.51 2.15
CA VAL A 62 15.46 8.46 2.45
C VAL A 62 14.26 7.64 2.90
N VAL A 63 14.03 7.60 4.21
CA VAL A 63 12.79 7.04 4.77
C VAL A 63 11.69 8.06 4.46
N VAL A 64 10.98 7.84 3.36
CA VAL A 64 9.74 8.58 3.09
C VAL A 64 8.70 7.98 4.01
N GLU A 65 8.40 8.65 5.12
CA GLU A 65 7.22 8.30 5.91
C GLU A 65 5.99 8.38 4.98
N PRO A 66 5.20 7.30 4.87
CA PRO A 66 3.97 7.36 4.09
C PRO A 66 3.10 8.48 4.67
N ALA A 67 2.62 9.36 3.79
CA ALA A 67 1.69 10.41 4.19
C ALA A 67 0.52 9.77 4.96
N PRO A 68 0.06 10.39 6.07
CA PRO A 68 -1.06 9.86 6.82
C PRO A 68 -2.26 9.68 5.89
N VAL A 69 -2.78 8.44 5.84
CA VAL A 69 -3.98 8.14 5.06
C VAL A 69 -5.13 8.94 5.69
N PRO A 70 -5.82 9.80 4.94
CA PRO A 70 -6.91 10.59 5.50
C PRO A 70 -7.99 9.66 6.07
N GLU A 71 -8.51 9.98 7.23
CA GLU A 71 -9.63 9.25 7.83
C GLU A 71 -10.86 9.33 6.91
N PRO A 72 -11.60 8.21 6.73
CA PRO A 72 -12.75 8.20 5.87
C PRO A 72 -13.85 9.14 6.39
N THR A 73 -14.44 9.90 5.51
CA THR A 73 -15.57 10.78 5.82
C THR A 73 -16.81 9.97 6.17
N VAL A 74 -17.75 10.58 6.89
CA VAL A 74 -19.06 9.96 7.22
C VAL A 74 -19.78 9.51 5.94
N ALA A 75 -19.70 10.27 4.86
CA ALA A 75 -20.31 9.91 3.57
C ALA A 75 -19.70 8.64 2.97
N GLU A 76 -18.39 8.49 3.04
CA GLU A 76 -17.68 7.29 2.57
C GLU A 76 -18.01 6.06 3.43
N LEU A 77 -18.08 6.23 4.75
CA LEU A 77 -18.51 5.16 5.67
C LEU A 77 -19.94 4.72 5.37
N GLN A 78 -20.85 5.66 5.15
CA GLN A 78 -22.25 5.37 4.77
C GLN A 78 -22.32 4.65 3.42
N ALA A 79 -21.57 5.10 2.42
CA ALA A 79 -21.54 4.47 1.09
C ALA A 79 -21.02 3.02 1.19
N ARG A 80 -19.93 2.80 1.94
CA ARG A 80 -19.37 1.47 2.18
C ARG A 80 -20.38 0.54 2.87
N LYS A 81 -21.06 1.02 3.91
CA LYS A 81 -22.07 0.22 4.63
C LYS A 81 -23.31 -0.08 3.81
N ARG A 82 -23.74 0.85 2.96
CA ARG A 82 -24.83 0.55 1.99
C ARG A 82 -24.43 -0.55 1.01
N ALA A 83 -23.22 -0.48 0.46
CA ALA A 83 -22.72 -1.50 -0.45
C ALA A 83 -22.66 -2.90 0.21
N GLU A 84 -22.19 -2.95 1.48
CA GLU A 84 -22.16 -4.18 2.28
C GLU A 84 -23.58 -4.76 2.48
N ARG A 85 -24.51 -3.95 2.96
CA ARG A 85 -25.93 -4.33 3.11
C ARG A 85 -26.55 -4.83 1.79
N ASP A 86 -26.30 -4.12 0.70
CA ASP A 86 -26.87 -4.44 -0.62
C ASP A 86 -26.30 -5.76 -1.17
N ALA A 87 -25.05 -6.08 -0.84
CA ALA A 87 -24.47 -7.39 -1.17
C ALA A 87 -25.16 -8.53 -0.40
N MET A 88 -25.38 -8.35 0.91
CA MET A 88 -26.10 -9.32 1.74
C MET A 88 -27.57 -9.46 1.32
N MET A 89 -28.21 -8.35 0.94
CA MET A 89 -29.58 -8.36 0.42
C MET A 89 -29.67 -9.18 -0.86
N ARG A 90 -28.74 -9.03 -1.80
CA ARG A 90 -28.71 -9.83 -3.03
C ARG A 90 -28.53 -11.32 -2.74
N ALA A 91 -27.59 -11.66 -1.86
CA ALA A 91 -27.34 -13.06 -1.49
C ALA A 91 -28.59 -13.72 -0.85
N ALA A 92 -29.30 -13.00 0.03
CA ALA A 92 -30.54 -13.47 0.62
C ALA A 92 -31.66 -13.62 -0.46
N GLN A 93 -31.78 -12.65 -1.37
CA GLN A 93 -32.76 -12.67 -2.43
C GLN A 93 -32.54 -13.84 -3.40
N ASP A 94 -31.27 -14.11 -3.76
CA ASP A 94 -30.90 -15.25 -4.61
C ASP A 94 -31.33 -16.60 -3.99
N ARG A 95 -31.22 -16.75 -2.68
CA ARG A 95 -31.68 -17.96 -1.95
C ARG A 95 -33.20 -18.04 -1.94
N ILE A 96 -33.87 -16.92 -1.67
CA ILE A 96 -35.36 -16.84 -1.71
C ILE A 96 -35.89 -17.22 -3.08
N ASP A 97 -35.31 -16.68 -4.15
CA ASP A 97 -35.76 -16.94 -5.54
C ASP A 97 -35.45 -18.38 -5.94
N ARG A 98 -34.30 -18.93 -5.50
CA ARG A 98 -33.99 -20.35 -5.70
C ARG A 98 -35.03 -21.26 -5.04
N TYR A 99 -35.36 -21.01 -3.78
CA TYR A 99 -36.35 -21.78 -3.04
C TYR A 99 -37.71 -21.76 -3.78
N ARG A 100 -38.20 -20.60 -4.19
CA ARG A 100 -39.44 -20.42 -4.92
C ARG A 100 -39.44 -21.21 -6.23
N ASN A 101 -38.39 -21.06 -7.03
CA ASN A 101 -38.23 -21.71 -8.32
C ASN A 101 -38.20 -23.25 -8.18
N GLN A 102 -37.47 -23.76 -7.16
CA GLN A 102 -37.44 -25.20 -6.88
C GLN A 102 -38.82 -25.74 -6.46
N THR A 103 -39.50 -25.00 -5.58
CA THR A 103 -40.84 -25.37 -5.14
C THR A 103 -41.85 -25.36 -6.30
N GLU A 104 -41.82 -24.32 -7.14
CA GLU A 104 -42.71 -24.19 -8.30
C GLU A 104 -42.45 -25.28 -9.33
N ALA A 105 -41.22 -25.66 -9.55
CA ALA A 105 -40.81 -26.72 -10.45
C ALA A 105 -41.03 -28.15 -9.89
N GLY A 106 -41.39 -28.28 -8.61
CA GLY A 106 -41.57 -29.57 -7.92
C GLY A 106 -40.24 -30.30 -7.64
N PHE A 107 -39.16 -29.58 -7.53
CA PHE A 107 -37.85 -30.11 -7.11
C PHE A 107 -37.68 -30.07 -5.61
N ASP A 108 -36.76 -30.89 -5.12
CA ASP A 108 -36.29 -30.79 -3.72
C ASP A 108 -35.60 -29.42 -3.49
N THR A 109 -36.02 -28.74 -2.44
CA THR A 109 -35.49 -27.40 -2.10
C THR A 109 -34.14 -27.49 -1.39
N THR A 110 -33.24 -26.59 -1.74
CA THR A 110 -31.91 -26.50 -1.09
C THR A 110 -32.04 -26.04 0.35
N ASP A 111 -32.89 -25.06 0.61
CA ASP A 111 -33.26 -24.56 1.93
C ASP A 111 -34.59 -25.18 2.36
N ASP A 112 -34.80 -25.32 3.67
CA ASP A 112 -36.10 -25.74 4.19
C ASP A 112 -37.08 -24.56 4.36
N ALA A 113 -38.34 -24.86 4.66
CA ALA A 113 -39.39 -23.85 4.79
C ALA A 113 -39.13 -22.86 5.96
N GLU A 114 -38.49 -23.30 7.01
CA GLU A 114 -38.12 -22.41 8.14
C GLU A 114 -36.98 -21.48 7.78
N THR A 115 -35.95 -21.98 7.11
CA THR A 115 -34.88 -21.17 6.53
C THR A 115 -35.40 -20.14 5.54
N PHE A 116 -36.32 -20.53 4.68
CA PHE A 116 -36.99 -19.60 3.75
C PHE A 116 -37.74 -18.46 4.49
N LYS A 117 -38.47 -18.77 5.56
CA LYS A 117 -39.15 -17.75 6.40
C LYS A 117 -38.14 -16.86 7.10
N ALA A 118 -37.05 -17.43 7.60
CA ALA A 118 -35.95 -16.67 8.24
C ALA A 118 -35.28 -15.71 7.24
N LEU A 119 -35.02 -16.14 6.00
CA LEU A 119 -34.49 -15.29 4.94
C LEU A 119 -35.41 -14.10 4.62
N LEU A 120 -36.73 -14.30 4.60
CA LEU A 120 -37.68 -13.20 4.41
C LEU A 120 -37.61 -12.17 5.56
N ARG A 121 -37.50 -12.63 6.81
CA ARG A 121 -37.33 -11.74 7.97
C ARG A 121 -35.97 -11.02 7.92
N TYR A 122 -34.92 -11.72 7.51
CA TYR A 122 -33.59 -11.15 7.36
C TYR A 122 -33.55 -10.04 6.29
N THR A 123 -34.25 -10.20 5.17
CA THR A 123 -34.35 -9.11 4.18
C THR A 123 -35.06 -7.88 4.75
N GLN A 124 -36.02 -8.05 5.67
CA GLN A 124 -36.65 -6.92 6.36
C GLN A 124 -35.66 -6.25 7.34
N TYR A 125 -34.91 -7.03 8.12
CA TYR A 125 -33.84 -6.52 8.97
C TYR A 125 -32.83 -5.66 8.18
N LEU A 126 -32.39 -6.14 7.02
CA LEU A 126 -31.47 -5.41 6.13
C LEU A 126 -32.06 -4.10 5.59
N ARG A 127 -33.38 -4.06 5.28
CA ARG A 127 -34.07 -2.83 4.86
C ARG A 127 -34.12 -1.81 5.99
N ASP A 128 -34.39 -2.26 7.20
CA ASP A 128 -34.55 -1.39 8.36
C ASP A 128 -33.21 -0.94 8.95
N PHE A 129 -32.12 -1.62 8.61
CA PHE A 129 -30.76 -1.35 9.13
C PHE A 129 -30.37 0.12 9.02
N THR A 130 -30.68 0.78 7.91
CA THR A 130 -30.31 2.20 7.68
C THR A 130 -31.23 3.20 8.35
N ALA A 131 -32.30 2.78 9.02
CA ALA A 131 -33.19 3.66 9.78
C ALA A 131 -32.62 4.01 11.16
N ALA A 132 -31.69 3.20 11.69
CA ALA A 132 -31.07 3.43 12.99
C ALA A 132 -30.14 4.67 12.96
N LYS A 133 -30.05 5.36 14.10
CA LYS A 133 -29.08 6.44 14.27
C LYS A 133 -27.65 5.87 14.23
N ASN A 134 -26.77 6.55 13.47
CA ASN A 134 -25.36 6.15 13.32
C ASN A 134 -25.17 4.70 12.77
N TRP A 135 -26.11 4.23 11.96
CA TRP A 135 -26.10 2.89 11.39
C TRP A 135 -24.78 2.53 10.66
N TRP A 136 -24.05 3.53 10.15
CA TRP A 136 -22.78 3.33 9.45
C TRP A 136 -21.62 2.90 10.35
N THR A 137 -21.78 3.00 11.67
CA THR A 137 -20.81 2.51 12.67
C THR A 137 -21.16 1.11 13.19
N ALA A 138 -22.37 0.62 12.90
CA ALA A 138 -22.81 -0.69 13.35
C ALA A 138 -22.32 -1.80 12.42
N SER A 139 -22.14 -3.00 12.97
CA SER A 139 -21.90 -4.21 12.17
C SER A 139 -23.21 -4.73 11.62
N ILE A 140 -23.21 -5.17 10.36
CA ILE A 140 -24.33 -5.91 9.78
C ILE A 140 -24.07 -7.38 10.05
N LEU A 141 -25.01 -8.07 10.69
CA LEU A 141 -24.89 -9.50 10.94
C LEU A 141 -25.11 -10.27 9.65
N PHE A 142 -24.31 -11.29 9.39
CA PHE A 142 -24.58 -12.27 8.34
C PHE A 142 -25.82 -13.08 8.66
N PHE A 143 -26.43 -13.70 7.65
CA PHE A 143 -27.69 -14.44 7.86
C PHE A 143 -27.58 -15.53 8.94
N GLU A 144 -26.50 -16.27 8.93
CA GLU A 144 -26.24 -17.35 9.88
C GLU A 144 -26.15 -16.81 11.32
N GLU A 145 -25.40 -15.73 11.55
CA GLU A 145 -25.27 -15.08 12.86
C GLU A 145 -26.60 -14.46 13.32
N TRP A 146 -27.31 -13.81 12.38
CA TRP A 146 -28.58 -13.17 12.64
C TRP A 146 -29.66 -14.20 13.02
N SER A 147 -29.69 -15.35 12.35
CA SER A 147 -30.70 -16.40 12.58
C SER A 147 -30.55 -17.11 13.93
N GLU A 148 -29.33 -17.07 14.52
CA GLU A 148 -29.05 -17.62 15.86
C GLU A 148 -29.33 -16.61 16.99
N THR A 149 -29.62 -15.35 16.65
CA THR A 149 -29.92 -14.31 17.63
C THR A 149 -31.37 -14.46 18.09
N PRO A 150 -31.66 -14.67 19.40
CA PRO A 150 -32.99 -14.92 19.91
C PRO A 150 -33.94 -13.71 19.78
#